data_25b3d7b372023261022e0e7ed47e1157
#
_entry.id   25b3d7b372023261022e0e7ed47e1157
#
_cell.length_a   1.000
_cell.length_b   1.000
_cell.length_c   1.000
_cell.angle_alpha   90.00
_cell.angle_beta   90.00
_cell.angle_gamma   90.00
#
_symmetry.space_group_name_H-M   'P 1'
#
loop_
_entity.id
_entity.type
_entity.pdbx_description
1 polymer ?
#
loop_
_entity_poly.entity_id
_entity_poly.type
_entity_poly.pdbx_seq_one_letter_code
_entity_poly.pdbx_strand_id
1 'polypeptide(L)'
;SDASCAGVRVDMIVRVIFFVRAGVPGRTENVHIRSLVGRYLEHSRIYCFGSGEAMRIYIASGDFLTRNTERRVEVGVRVDDPAIAKKLRGILDLQLRDTVNAREMQPDGTYVKVRPAEGQPPVDSQMAMFGYFQNGFVQETDKPEKPKAESKPKAAAIKAAVKPVPRQRAALRPKRAGLLQSLFGRGKK
;
A
#
# COMPACT_ATOMS: atom_id res chain seq x y z
N SER A 1 -10.12 -2.34 -2.51
CA SER A 1 -10.97 -3.52 -2.68
C SER A 1 -10.91 -4.09 -4.10
N ASP A 2 -11.03 -3.25 -5.13
CA ASP A 2 -11.18 -3.69 -6.54
C ASP A 2 -10.05 -4.59 -7.04
N ALA A 3 -8.80 -4.25 -6.71
CA ALA A 3 -7.65 -5.10 -7.03
C ALA A 3 -7.75 -6.48 -6.36
N SER A 4 -8.14 -6.52 -5.08
CA SER A 4 -8.36 -7.79 -4.35
C SER A 4 -9.48 -8.62 -4.97
N CYS A 5 -10.62 -8.00 -5.29
CA CYS A 5 -11.74 -8.66 -5.98
C CYS A 5 -11.35 -9.18 -7.37
N ALA A 6 -10.36 -8.56 -8.02
CA ALA A 6 -9.79 -9.02 -9.28
C ALA A 6 -8.71 -10.10 -9.10
N GLY A 7 -8.50 -10.63 -7.90
CA GLY A 7 -7.52 -11.68 -7.59
C GLY A 7 -6.08 -11.16 -7.46
N VAL A 8 -5.88 -9.86 -7.35
CA VAL A 8 -4.54 -9.28 -7.16
C VAL A 8 -4.17 -9.35 -5.68
N ARG A 9 -3.04 -9.97 -5.37
CA ARG A 9 -2.45 -9.94 -4.03
C ARG A 9 -1.90 -8.54 -3.75
N VAL A 10 -2.24 -7.99 -2.58
CA VAL A 10 -1.79 -6.69 -2.08
C VAL A 10 -1.17 -6.89 -0.71
N ASP A 11 0.13 -6.67 -0.60
CA ASP A 11 0.85 -6.67 0.66
C ASP A 11 1.13 -5.22 1.07
N MET A 12 0.73 -4.84 2.28
CA MET A 12 0.92 -3.50 2.80
C MET A 12 1.73 -3.55 4.10
N ILE A 13 2.77 -2.72 4.17
CA ILE A 13 3.54 -2.49 5.38
C ILE A 13 3.15 -1.10 5.86
N VAL A 14 2.60 -1.03 7.06
CA VAL A 14 2.15 0.22 7.67
C VAL A 14 2.86 0.44 9.00
N ARG A 15 3.12 1.69 9.35
CA ARG A 15 3.79 2.04 10.61
C ARG A 15 2.83 2.32 11.77
N VAL A 16 1.52 2.33 11.49
CA VAL A 16 0.46 2.65 12.44
C VAL A 16 -0.77 1.82 12.09
N ILE A 17 -1.90 2.14 12.69
CA ILE A 17 -3.20 1.55 12.39
C ILE A 17 -3.65 1.98 10.97
N PHE A 18 -4.22 1.04 10.23
CA PHE A 18 -4.78 1.28 8.92
C PHE A 18 -6.29 1.02 8.93
N PHE A 19 -7.08 1.84 8.21
CA PHE A 19 -8.53 1.80 8.30
C PHE A 19 -9.20 0.74 7.43
N VAL A 20 -8.50 0.20 6.42
CA VAL A 20 -9.02 -0.89 5.59
C VAL A 20 -8.78 -2.20 6.32
N ARG A 21 -9.80 -3.03 6.48
CA ARG A 21 -9.67 -4.37 7.04
C ARG A 21 -9.09 -5.32 6.00
N ALA A 22 -8.08 -6.09 6.40
CA ALA A 22 -7.48 -7.14 5.59
C ALA A 22 -8.31 -8.43 5.65
N GLY A 23 -8.22 -9.28 4.63
CA GLY A 23 -8.73 -10.64 4.66
C GLY A 23 -10.26 -10.77 4.73
N VAL A 24 -11.02 -9.73 4.41
CA VAL A 24 -12.49 -9.79 4.42
C VAL A 24 -12.98 -10.49 3.14
N PRO A 25 -13.71 -11.62 3.24
CA PRO A 25 -14.19 -12.37 2.07
C PRO A 25 -15.02 -11.50 1.12
N GLY A 26 -14.78 -11.65 -0.18
CA GLY A 26 -15.47 -10.91 -1.24
C GLY A 26 -15.12 -9.44 -1.33
N ARG A 27 -14.17 -8.93 -0.55
CA ARG A 27 -13.73 -7.52 -0.56
C ARG A 27 -12.22 -7.35 -0.53
N THR A 28 -11.58 -7.84 0.51
CA THR A 28 -10.14 -7.64 0.77
C THR A 28 -9.44 -8.96 1.10
N GLU A 29 -9.96 -10.07 0.63
CA GLU A 29 -9.43 -11.41 0.90
C GLU A 29 -7.97 -11.59 0.44
N ASN A 30 -7.56 -10.86 -0.60
CA ASN A 30 -6.19 -10.85 -1.12
C ASN A 30 -5.35 -9.68 -0.59
N VAL A 31 -5.84 -8.95 0.42
CA VAL A 31 -5.10 -7.85 1.06
C VAL A 31 -4.52 -8.33 2.37
N HIS A 32 -3.20 -8.20 2.52
CA HIS A 32 -2.44 -8.51 3.72
C HIS A 32 -1.85 -7.22 4.27
N ILE A 33 -2.08 -6.94 5.54
CA ILE A 33 -1.60 -5.71 6.18
C ILE A 33 -0.75 -6.08 7.38
N ARG A 34 0.51 -5.62 7.37
CA ARG A 34 1.44 -5.74 8.48
C ARG A 34 1.74 -4.37 9.06
N SER A 35 1.53 -4.23 10.36
CA SER A 35 2.02 -3.07 11.12
C SER A 35 3.44 -3.35 11.60
N LEU A 36 4.37 -2.48 11.23
CA LEU A 36 5.78 -2.57 11.62
C LEU A 36 6.11 -1.40 12.53
N VAL A 37 6.25 -1.68 13.84
CA VAL A 37 6.59 -0.69 14.87
C VAL A 37 7.77 -1.24 15.68
N GLY A 38 8.92 -0.66 15.46
CA GLY A 38 10.17 -1.05 16.10
C GLY A 38 10.88 0.14 16.76
N ARG A 39 12.21 0.02 16.91
CA ARG A 39 13.05 1.05 17.52
C ARG A 39 13.08 2.35 16.72
N TYR A 40 13.02 2.24 15.39
CA TYR A 40 13.10 3.36 14.47
C TYR A 40 11.74 3.59 13.79
N LEU A 41 11.46 4.84 13.42
CA LEU A 41 10.26 5.19 12.67
C LEU A 41 10.40 4.73 11.22
N GLU A 42 9.49 3.87 10.77
CA GLU A 42 9.37 3.52 9.36
C GLU A 42 8.77 4.70 8.59
N HIS A 43 9.61 5.41 7.85
CA HIS A 43 9.21 6.63 7.16
C HIS A 43 9.31 6.54 5.63
N SER A 44 9.80 5.43 5.11
CA SER A 44 9.89 5.18 3.67
C SER A 44 8.50 5.01 3.06
N ARG A 45 8.29 5.58 1.88
CA ARG A 45 7.11 5.31 1.05
C ARG A 45 7.60 4.73 -0.25
N ILE A 46 7.55 3.42 -0.33
CA ILE A 46 7.96 2.62 -1.47
C ILE A 46 6.73 1.89 -1.98
N TYR A 47 6.43 2.05 -3.25
CA TYR A 47 5.31 1.41 -3.91
C TYR A 47 5.83 0.50 -5.01
N CYS A 48 5.51 -0.78 -4.94
CA CYS A 48 5.94 -1.79 -5.90
C CYS A 48 4.71 -2.42 -6.56
N PHE A 49 4.62 -2.33 -7.87
CA PHE A 49 3.55 -2.89 -8.67
C PHE A 49 4.10 -3.93 -9.64
N GLY A 50 3.41 -5.06 -9.76
CA GLY A 50 3.80 -6.18 -10.62
C GLY A 50 4.98 -6.98 -10.06
N SER A 51 5.51 -7.87 -10.89
CA SER A 51 6.63 -8.76 -10.55
C SER A 51 7.51 -9.02 -11.78
N GLY A 52 8.73 -9.52 -11.55
CA GLY A 52 9.68 -9.82 -12.62
C GLY A 52 9.97 -8.60 -13.49
N GLU A 53 9.96 -8.76 -14.81
CA GLU A 53 10.22 -7.67 -15.79
C GLU A 53 9.13 -6.60 -15.82
N ALA A 54 7.91 -6.96 -15.42
CA ALA A 54 6.79 -6.02 -15.35
C ALA A 54 6.78 -5.19 -14.05
N MET A 55 7.73 -5.42 -13.15
CA MET A 55 7.82 -4.68 -11.87
C MET A 55 8.06 -3.20 -12.12
N ARG A 56 7.32 -2.36 -11.41
CA ARG A 56 7.48 -0.90 -11.38
C ARG A 56 7.55 -0.45 -9.94
N ILE A 57 8.63 0.25 -9.58
CA ILE A 57 8.85 0.78 -8.24
C ILE A 57 8.80 2.30 -8.27
N TYR A 58 8.14 2.85 -7.26
CA TYR A 58 8.06 4.29 -7.02
C TYR A 58 8.48 4.59 -5.59
N ILE A 59 9.11 5.72 -5.38
CA ILE A 59 9.30 6.35 -4.08
C ILE A 59 8.49 7.62 -4.02
N ALA A 60 7.90 7.94 -2.87
CA ALA A 60 7.05 9.11 -2.75
C ALA A 60 7.19 9.84 -1.41
N SER A 61 6.69 11.07 -1.37
CA SER A 61 6.63 11.89 -0.16
C SER A 61 5.35 11.68 0.64
N GLY A 62 4.27 11.22 0.00
CA GLY A 62 2.93 11.13 0.57
C GLY A 62 2.54 9.75 1.07
N ASP A 63 1.76 9.74 2.14
CA ASP A 63 1.02 8.56 2.59
C ASP A 63 -0.32 8.45 1.85
N PHE A 64 -0.96 7.29 1.80
CA PHE A 64 -2.33 7.12 1.30
C PHE A 64 -3.37 7.59 2.32
N LEU A 65 -3.30 8.86 2.70
CA LEU A 65 -4.27 9.49 3.58
C LEU A 65 -5.00 10.59 2.81
N THR A 66 -6.26 10.83 3.14
CA THR A 66 -7.09 11.87 2.51
C THR A 66 -6.40 13.23 2.46
N ARG A 67 -5.68 13.62 3.53
CA ARG A 67 -4.93 14.88 3.55
C ARG A 67 -3.82 14.94 2.50
N ASN A 68 -3.17 13.81 2.19
CA ASN A 68 -2.08 13.75 1.22
C ASN A 68 -2.63 13.71 -0.21
N THR A 69 -3.73 12.98 -0.44
CA THR A 69 -4.30 12.78 -1.78
C THR A 69 -5.19 13.93 -2.24
N GLU A 70 -5.81 14.69 -1.31
CA GLU A 70 -6.80 15.71 -1.65
C GLU A 70 -6.40 17.14 -1.25
N ARG A 71 -5.47 17.31 -0.29
CA ARG A 71 -5.15 18.61 0.31
C ARG A 71 -3.69 19.00 0.25
N ARG A 72 -2.84 18.17 -0.32
CA ARG A 72 -1.41 18.39 -0.46
C ARG A 72 -0.92 18.13 -1.87
N VAL A 73 0.17 18.75 -2.24
CA VAL A 73 0.94 18.36 -3.41
C VAL A 73 2.00 17.38 -2.92
N GLU A 74 1.95 16.16 -3.42
CA GLU A 74 2.90 15.11 -3.10
C GLU A 74 3.69 14.73 -4.36
N VAL A 75 4.93 14.33 -4.17
CA VAL A 75 5.82 13.94 -5.26
C VAL A 75 6.01 12.43 -5.25
N GLY A 76 5.79 11.78 -6.39
CA GLY A 76 6.13 10.37 -6.62
C GLY A 76 7.08 10.25 -7.80
N VAL A 77 8.17 9.52 -7.62
CA VAL A 77 9.19 9.32 -8.64
C VAL A 77 9.30 7.83 -8.97
N ARG A 78 9.20 7.49 -10.25
CA ARG A 78 9.46 6.14 -10.71
C ARG A 78 10.98 5.88 -10.70
N VAL A 79 11.36 4.73 -10.22
CA VAL A 79 12.76 4.29 -10.17
C VAL A 79 13.02 3.37 -11.36
N ASP A 80 13.71 3.90 -12.36
CA ASP A 80 14.00 3.17 -13.59
C ASP A 80 15.37 2.45 -13.56
N ASP A 81 16.27 2.85 -12.67
CA ASP A 81 17.57 2.17 -12.48
C ASP A 81 17.34 0.77 -11.86
N PRO A 82 17.76 -0.31 -12.55
CA PRO A 82 17.50 -1.66 -12.07
C PRO A 82 18.23 -1.99 -10.76
N ALA A 83 19.42 -1.41 -10.52
CA ALA A 83 20.17 -1.66 -9.30
C ALA A 83 19.52 -1.00 -8.10
N ILE A 84 18.99 0.22 -8.27
CA ILE A 84 18.24 0.92 -7.23
C ILE A 84 16.89 0.22 -7.00
N ALA A 85 16.19 -0.16 -8.07
CA ALA A 85 14.91 -0.89 -7.96
C ALA A 85 15.08 -2.21 -7.20
N LYS A 86 16.16 -2.96 -7.46
CA LYS A 86 16.50 -4.18 -6.73
C LYS A 86 16.74 -3.91 -5.24
N LYS A 87 17.45 -2.82 -4.90
CA LYS A 87 17.66 -2.41 -3.49
C LYS A 87 16.35 -2.11 -2.78
N LEU A 88 15.47 -1.32 -3.40
CA LEU A 88 14.17 -0.96 -2.84
C LEU A 88 13.27 -2.20 -2.66
N ARG A 89 13.28 -3.11 -3.63
CA ARG A 89 12.58 -4.39 -3.50
C ARG A 89 13.10 -5.20 -2.31
N GLY A 90 14.42 -5.29 -2.15
CA GLY A 90 15.04 -5.98 -1.02
C GLY A 90 14.65 -5.39 0.33
N ILE A 91 14.48 -4.06 0.43
CA ILE A 91 13.95 -3.41 1.64
C ILE A 91 12.53 -3.91 1.95
N LEU A 92 11.63 -3.90 0.95
CA LEU A 92 10.27 -4.39 1.13
C LEU A 92 10.23 -5.87 1.52
N ASP A 93 11.03 -6.70 0.86
CA ASP A 93 11.10 -8.14 1.16
C ASP A 93 11.64 -8.42 2.56
N LEU A 94 12.60 -7.61 3.04
CA LEU A 94 13.12 -7.71 4.39
C LEU A 94 12.05 -7.33 5.42
N GLN A 95 11.34 -6.23 5.20
CA GLN A 95 10.25 -5.80 6.07
C GLN A 95 9.08 -6.79 6.09
N LEU A 96 8.74 -7.42 4.95
CA LEU A 96 7.72 -8.46 4.86
C LEU A 96 8.11 -9.75 5.60
N ARG A 97 9.41 -9.98 5.85
CA ARG A 97 9.91 -11.13 6.64
C ARG A 97 10.06 -10.84 8.12
N ASP A 98 9.81 -9.61 8.59
CA ASP A 98 9.93 -9.26 10.00
C ASP A 98 9.02 -10.13 10.88
N THR A 99 9.60 -10.71 11.94
CA THR A 99 8.92 -11.52 12.94
C THR A 99 9.11 -11.00 14.35
N VAL A 100 9.93 -9.96 14.53
CA VAL A 100 10.23 -9.35 15.82
C VAL A 100 9.30 -8.17 16.09
N ASN A 101 9.13 -7.27 15.12
CA ASN A 101 8.40 -6.04 15.29
C ASN A 101 7.02 -6.06 14.60
N ALA A 102 6.81 -6.99 13.66
CA ALA A 102 5.60 -7.05 12.86
C ALA A 102 4.38 -7.60 13.61
N ARG A 103 3.23 -7.01 13.31
CA ARG A 103 1.89 -7.52 13.65
C ARG A 103 1.05 -7.56 12.39
N GLU A 104 0.29 -8.63 12.20
CA GLU A 104 -0.58 -8.83 11.05
C GLU A 104 -2.04 -8.56 11.40
N MET A 105 -2.71 -7.77 10.57
CA MET A 105 -4.12 -7.44 10.74
C MET A 105 -4.99 -8.64 10.41
N GLN A 106 -5.96 -8.92 11.27
CA GLN A 106 -6.97 -9.95 11.10
C GLN A 106 -8.25 -9.37 10.47
N PRO A 107 -9.15 -10.21 9.92
CA PRO A 107 -10.40 -9.74 9.32
C PRO A 107 -11.33 -8.99 10.28
N ASP A 108 -11.22 -9.23 11.57
CA ASP A 108 -11.95 -8.49 12.62
C ASP A 108 -11.35 -7.11 12.92
N GLY A 109 -10.16 -6.80 12.38
CA GLY A 109 -9.41 -5.56 12.58
C GLY A 109 -8.43 -5.62 13.75
N THR A 110 -8.32 -6.74 14.45
CA THR A 110 -7.28 -6.94 15.48
C THR A 110 -5.93 -7.19 14.84
N TYR A 111 -4.85 -7.03 15.63
CA TYR A 111 -3.49 -7.26 15.19
C TYR A 111 -2.83 -8.36 16.00
N VAL A 112 -2.39 -9.40 15.33
CA VAL A 112 -1.69 -10.55 15.94
C VAL A 112 -0.19 -10.41 15.67
N LYS A 113 0.64 -10.65 16.69
CA LYS A 113 2.10 -10.64 16.54
C LYS A 113 2.54 -11.75 15.59
N VAL A 114 3.33 -11.37 14.57
CA VAL A 114 3.97 -12.35 13.69
C VAL A 114 5.06 -13.08 14.49
N ARG A 115 5.16 -14.38 14.30
CA ARG A 115 6.17 -15.23 14.93
C ARG A 115 6.96 -15.95 13.85
N PRO A 116 8.24 -16.24 14.09
CA PRO A 116 9.02 -17.07 13.18
C PRO A 116 8.38 -18.46 13.05
N ALA A 117 8.52 -19.09 11.89
CA ALA A 117 8.15 -20.49 11.71
C ALA A 117 9.01 -21.37 12.62
N GLU A 118 8.52 -22.56 12.93
CA GLU A 118 9.23 -23.50 13.80
C GLU A 118 10.63 -23.80 13.22
N GLY A 119 11.64 -23.68 14.07
CA GLY A 119 13.05 -23.86 13.70
C GLY A 119 13.68 -22.72 12.91
N GLN A 120 12.95 -21.65 12.61
CA GLN A 120 13.51 -20.48 11.93
C GLN A 120 13.95 -19.40 12.96
N PRO A 121 15.09 -18.75 12.74
CA PRO A 121 15.50 -17.64 13.60
C PRO A 121 14.56 -16.44 13.47
N PRO A 122 14.38 -15.63 14.53
CA PRO A 122 13.61 -14.40 14.44
C PRO A 122 14.31 -13.39 13.53
N VAL A 123 13.52 -12.67 12.75
CA VAL A 123 14.00 -11.61 11.84
C VAL A 123 13.56 -10.26 12.39
N ASP A 124 14.52 -9.43 12.78
CA ASP A 124 14.33 -8.00 13.03
C ASP A 124 14.74 -7.23 11.78
N SER A 125 13.77 -6.77 11.00
CA SER A 125 14.04 -6.10 9.74
C SER A 125 14.81 -4.79 9.91
N GLN A 126 14.59 -4.06 11.00
CA GLN A 126 15.30 -2.80 11.27
C GLN A 126 16.78 -3.04 11.56
N MET A 127 17.09 -4.04 12.37
CA MET A 127 18.48 -4.38 12.67
C MET A 127 19.17 -5.04 11.45
N ALA A 128 18.47 -5.93 10.74
CA ALA A 128 19.00 -6.55 9.53
C ALA A 128 19.27 -5.53 8.39
N MET A 129 18.53 -4.40 8.37
CA MET A 129 18.73 -3.32 7.40
C MET A 129 20.15 -2.73 7.47
N PHE A 130 20.75 -2.64 8.65
CA PHE A 130 22.13 -2.19 8.79
C PHE A 130 23.12 -3.10 8.04
N GLY A 131 22.99 -4.41 8.23
CA GLY A 131 23.79 -5.38 7.48
C GLY A 131 23.54 -5.33 5.97
N TYR A 132 22.29 -5.15 5.59
CA TYR A 132 21.89 -5.03 4.18
C TYR A 132 22.57 -3.86 3.47
N PHE A 133 22.71 -2.70 4.13
CA PHE A 133 23.37 -1.54 3.53
C PHE A 133 24.90 -1.56 3.67
N GLN A 134 25.44 -2.16 4.72
CA GLN A 134 26.88 -2.22 4.96
C GLN A 134 27.58 -3.24 4.07
N ASN A 135 26.98 -4.41 3.89
CA ASN A 135 27.60 -5.55 3.21
C ASN A 135 27.22 -5.69 1.73
N GLY A 136 26.42 -4.75 1.21
CA GLY A 136 25.75 -4.94 -0.07
C GLY A 136 24.69 -6.03 0.01
N PHE A 137 24.03 -6.31 -1.09
CA PHE A 137 22.97 -7.32 -1.16
C PHE A 137 23.43 -8.63 -0.52
N VAL A 138 22.74 -9.04 0.57
CA VAL A 138 22.87 -10.40 1.09
C VAL A 138 22.63 -11.36 -0.08
N GLN A 139 23.58 -12.27 -0.30
CA GLN A 139 23.49 -13.24 -1.36
C GLN A 139 22.15 -13.96 -1.32
N GLU A 140 21.61 -14.23 -2.52
CA GLU A 140 20.45 -15.09 -2.73
C GLU A 140 20.66 -16.47 -2.12
N THR A 141 20.27 -16.65 -0.86
CA THR A 141 20.20 -17.98 -0.25
C THR A 141 18.77 -18.39 0.07
N ASP A 142 17.79 -17.69 -0.49
CA ASP A 142 16.41 -18.19 -0.50
C ASP A 142 15.81 -17.86 -1.85
N LYS A 143 15.80 -18.84 -2.75
CA LYS A 143 14.87 -18.84 -3.86
C LYS A 143 13.48 -18.79 -3.24
N PRO A 144 12.65 -17.76 -3.55
CA PRO A 144 11.26 -17.83 -3.18
C PRO A 144 10.72 -19.12 -3.79
N GLU A 145 10.14 -20.00 -2.96
CA GLU A 145 9.36 -21.12 -3.48
C GLU A 145 8.45 -20.54 -4.55
N LYS A 146 8.60 -21.07 -5.77
CA LYS A 146 7.69 -20.73 -6.87
C LYS A 146 6.29 -20.96 -6.32
N PRO A 147 5.39 -19.97 -6.35
CA PRO A 147 4.00 -20.20 -5.98
C PRO A 147 3.56 -21.41 -6.83
N LYS A 148 3.11 -22.48 -6.19
CA LYS A 148 2.49 -23.62 -6.87
C LYS A 148 1.49 -23.02 -7.83
N ALA A 149 1.62 -23.34 -9.11
CA ALA A 149 0.76 -22.85 -10.16
C ALA A 149 -0.68 -23.28 -9.83
N GLU A 150 -1.42 -22.41 -9.17
CA GLU A 150 -2.86 -22.53 -9.11
C GLU A 150 -3.39 -22.28 -10.51
N SER A 151 -4.19 -23.21 -10.96
CA SER A 151 -4.78 -23.30 -12.27
C SER A 151 -5.35 -21.94 -12.71
N LYS A 152 -4.90 -21.43 -13.85
CA LYS A 152 -5.44 -20.24 -14.52
C LYS A 152 -6.96 -20.35 -14.60
N PRO A 153 -7.74 -19.42 -14.02
CA PRO A 153 -9.16 -19.34 -14.34
C PRO A 153 -9.31 -19.03 -15.83
N LYS A 154 -10.11 -19.84 -16.53
CA LYS A 154 -10.35 -19.69 -17.96
C LYS A 154 -10.84 -18.25 -18.24
N ALA A 155 -10.21 -17.59 -19.20
CA ALA A 155 -10.47 -16.21 -19.62
C ALA A 155 -11.92 -15.90 -20.05
N ALA A 156 -12.81 -16.91 -20.12
CA ALA A 156 -14.21 -16.76 -20.48
C ALA A 156 -15.12 -16.21 -19.37
N ALA A 157 -14.71 -16.29 -18.09
CA ALA A 157 -15.56 -15.87 -16.97
C ALA A 157 -15.45 -14.36 -16.64
N ILE A 158 -14.44 -13.68 -17.18
CA ILE A 158 -14.15 -12.27 -16.81
C ILE A 158 -15.07 -11.27 -17.56
N LYS A 159 -15.64 -11.67 -18.71
CA LYS A 159 -16.52 -10.76 -19.50
C LYS A 159 -17.93 -10.56 -18.94
N ALA A 160 -18.38 -11.39 -18.01
CA ALA A 160 -19.77 -11.35 -17.52
C ALA A 160 -19.96 -10.57 -16.20
N ALA A 161 -18.89 -10.21 -15.48
CA ALA A 161 -18.99 -9.65 -14.13
C ALA A 161 -18.81 -8.14 -14.03
N VAL A 162 -18.42 -7.44 -15.09
CA VAL A 162 -18.26 -5.99 -15.06
C VAL A 162 -19.52 -5.32 -15.59
N LYS A 163 -20.53 -5.14 -14.73
CA LYS A 163 -21.58 -4.15 -14.96
C LYS A 163 -20.97 -2.76 -14.75
N PRO A 164 -21.13 -1.82 -15.72
CA PRO A 164 -20.62 -0.48 -15.54
C PRO A 164 -21.37 0.20 -14.38
N VAL A 165 -20.61 0.64 -13.38
CA VAL A 165 -21.13 1.47 -12.29
C VAL A 165 -21.56 2.80 -12.92
N PRO A 166 -22.83 3.25 -12.78
CA PRO A 166 -23.25 4.53 -13.30
C PRO A 166 -22.46 5.64 -12.61
N ARG A 167 -21.72 6.42 -13.39
CA ARG A 167 -21.09 7.65 -12.93
C ARG A 167 -22.18 8.63 -12.52
N GLN A 168 -22.49 8.69 -11.24
CA GLN A 168 -23.23 9.84 -10.71
C GLN A 168 -22.34 11.08 -10.86
N ARG A 169 -22.63 11.87 -11.88
CA ARG A 169 -22.13 13.24 -11.95
C ARG A 169 -22.75 13.99 -10.77
N ALA A 170 -21.95 14.23 -9.74
CA ALA A 170 -22.30 15.23 -8.74
C ALA A 170 -22.42 16.57 -9.47
N ALA A 171 -23.65 17.02 -9.67
CA ALA A 171 -23.94 18.34 -10.17
C ALA A 171 -23.50 19.34 -9.10
N LEU A 172 -22.34 19.94 -9.28
CA LEU A 172 -21.92 21.15 -8.55
C LEU A 172 -22.91 22.26 -8.91
N ARG A 173 -23.92 22.45 -8.07
CA ARG A 173 -24.75 23.65 -8.13
C ARG A 173 -23.88 24.86 -7.78
N PRO A 174 -23.77 25.86 -8.65
CA PRO A 174 -23.11 27.11 -8.29
C PRO A 174 -23.95 27.77 -7.20
N LYS A 175 -23.38 27.99 -6.02
CA LYS A 175 -23.97 28.85 -4.99
C LYS A 175 -24.04 30.26 -5.57
N ARG A 176 -25.25 30.76 -5.75
CA ARG A 176 -25.54 32.12 -6.18
C ARG A 176 -24.79 33.11 -5.31
N ALA A 177 -24.01 33.96 -5.97
CA ALA A 177 -23.57 35.24 -5.42
C ALA A 177 -24.81 36.10 -5.20
N GLY A 178 -25.17 36.30 -3.96
CA GLY A 178 -26.33 37.08 -3.58
C GLY A 178 -26.25 37.47 -2.13
N LEU A 179 -25.24 38.26 -1.75
CA LEU A 179 -25.23 39.02 -0.50
C LEU A 179 -24.15 40.12 -0.53
N LEU A 180 -24.22 41.00 -1.50
CA LEU A 180 -23.36 42.21 -1.54
C LEU A 180 -24.11 43.42 -2.13
N GLN A 181 -25.40 43.51 -1.87
CA GLN A 181 -26.18 44.70 -2.28
C GLN A 181 -26.93 45.43 -1.17
N SER A 182 -26.67 45.12 0.10
CA SER A 182 -27.35 45.83 1.21
C SER A 182 -26.46 46.74 2.07
N LEU A 183 -25.23 47.01 1.65
CA LEU A 183 -24.29 47.82 2.44
C LEU A 183 -23.89 49.20 1.83
N PHE A 184 -24.45 49.58 0.67
CA PHE A 184 -24.25 50.91 0.12
C PHE A 184 -25.57 51.50 -0.33
N GLY A 185 -26.27 52.15 0.58
CA GLY A 185 -27.46 52.93 0.25
C GLY A 185 -28.11 53.59 1.44
N ARG A 186 -27.55 54.70 1.90
CA ARG A 186 -28.30 55.91 2.31
C ARG A 186 -27.35 56.91 3.03
N GLY A 187 -26.83 57.79 2.25
CA GLY A 187 -26.37 59.11 2.72
C GLY A 187 -27.04 60.15 1.87
N LYS A 188 -28.07 60.80 2.38
CA LYS A 188 -28.49 62.13 1.98
C LYS A 188 -29.35 62.72 3.09
N LYS A 189 -28.87 63.78 3.52
CA LYS A 189 -29.24 65.01 4.24
C LYS A 189 -28.77 65.09 5.65
#